data_d6a70b6610a931680f9eb9bc60307105
#
_entry.id   d6a70b6610a931680f9eb9bc60307105
#
_cell.length_a   1.000
_cell.length_b   1.000
_cell.length_c   1.000
_cell.angle_alpha   90.00
_cell.angle_beta   90.00
_cell.angle_gamma   90.00
#
_symmetry.space_group_name_H-M   'P 1'
#
loop_
_entity.id
_entity.type
_entity.pdbx_description
1 polymer ?
#
loop_
_entity_poly.entity_id
_entity_poly.type
_entity_poly.pdbx_seq_one_letter_code
_entity_poly.pdbx_strand_id
1 'polypeptide(L)'
;MENQAVKDSHAAQNSLRRWLEPVLVLVILGSLFGYLGSLMGLSALVNTLFNTAHQLLLNTVLFIMGITVLSGALSQLLSEFGVIRLLEVLLAPLMKPIFRLPGRTALAALMTFFSDNPAVISLAKDSRFRKGFTPWQLVSLTNFGTAFGMGLIVVTFMATLQLPSGESTASAALIGLLGALIGSVVSTRLMQRMIRPLVGETLIDDEVVSVGAKLGLSQEAAPTWLRVLNALLDGGKSGVELGMAVIPGVLIISTFVMLLTFGPGDKGYTGEAFQGVALLPVLAAKVGWLFEMLFGFTHAELVAFPVTSLGAVGAAMSLVPPFIGKGWITGNEVAVFTAMGMCWSGFLSTHTAMLDALGYRHLTSRAIVAHTIGGLCAGVAAHQLYLLLG
;
A
#
# COMPACT_ATOMS: atom_id res chain seq x y z
N MET A 1 -8.05 -54.11 -10.11
CA MET A 1 -7.38 -53.95 -8.82
C MET A 1 -6.45 -52.74 -8.76
N GLU A 2 -5.69 -52.44 -9.81
CA GLU A 2 -4.72 -51.32 -9.86
C GLU A 2 -5.39 -49.93 -9.77
N ASN A 3 -6.53 -49.72 -10.42
CA ASN A 3 -7.28 -48.47 -10.38
C ASN A 3 -7.93 -48.14 -9.01
N GLN A 4 -8.15 -49.15 -8.16
CA GLN A 4 -8.71 -48.99 -6.82
C GLN A 4 -7.59 -48.57 -5.84
N ALA A 5 -6.42 -49.20 -5.93
CA ALA A 5 -5.24 -48.85 -5.12
C ALA A 5 -4.75 -47.40 -5.35
N VAL A 6 -4.82 -46.92 -6.60
CA VAL A 6 -4.48 -45.52 -6.95
C VAL A 6 -5.51 -44.54 -6.38
N LYS A 7 -6.81 -44.86 -6.43
CA LYS A 7 -7.87 -44.02 -5.81
C LYS A 7 -7.76 -43.96 -4.28
N ASP A 8 -7.44 -45.10 -3.66
CA ASP A 8 -7.29 -45.17 -2.21
C ASP A 8 -6.02 -44.46 -1.72
N SER A 9 -4.93 -44.50 -2.50
CA SER A 9 -3.72 -43.71 -2.21
C SER A 9 -3.94 -42.20 -2.33
N HIS A 10 -4.70 -41.74 -3.35
CA HIS A 10 -5.08 -40.31 -3.48
C HIS A 10 -6.05 -39.88 -2.39
N ALA A 11 -6.98 -40.71 -1.97
CA ALA A 11 -7.89 -40.45 -0.87
C ALA A 11 -7.16 -40.37 0.47
N ALA A 12 -6.20 -41.27 0.72
CA ALA A 12 -5.36 -41.23 1.92
C ALA A 12 -4.41 -40.01 1.95
N GLN A 13 -3.81 -39.69 0.81
CA GLN A 13 -2.96 -38.50 0.67
C GLN A 13 -3.76 -37.17 0.87
N ASN A 14 -4.98 -37.09 0.37
CA ASN A 14 -5.88 -35.96 0.59
C ASN A 14 -6.37 -35.89 2.05
N SER A 15 -6.58 -37.04 2.72
CA SER A 15 -6.99 -37.05 4.13
C SER A 15 -5.83 -36.62 5.06
N LEU A 16 -4.61 -37.06 4.80
CA LEU A 16 -3.42 -36.64 5.56
C LEU A 16 -3.18 -35.11 5.38
N ARG A 17 -3.24 -34.62 4.15
CA ARG A 17 -3.10 -33.19 3.84
C ARG A 17 -4.16 -32.34 4.54
N ARG A 18 -5.39 -32.84 4.65
CA ARG A 18 -6.51 -32.17 5.30
C ARG A 18 -6.28 -31.90 6.81
N TRP A 19 -5.52 -32.77 7.49
CA TRP A 19 -5.17 -32.59 8.91
C TRP A 19 -3.82 -31.92 9.12
N LEU A 20 -2.93 -31.99 8.15
CA LEU A 20 -1.59 -31.43 8.27
C LEU A 20 -1.60 -29.90 8.32
N GLU A 21 -2.45 -29.24 7.52
CA GLU A 21 -2.57 -27.77 7.53
C GLU A 21 -3.08 -27.22 8.87
N PRO A 22 -4.20 -27.70 9.47
CA PRO A 22 -4.64 -27.25 10.78
C PRO A 22 -3.61 -27.49 11.89
N VAL A 23 -2.97 -28.67 11.90
CA VAL A 23 -1.94 -29.01 12.90
C VAL A 23 -0.74 -28.09 12.75
N LEU A 24 -0.27 -27.85 11.53
CA LEU A 24 0.86 -26.97 11.25
C LEU A 24 0.56 -25.52 11.69
N VAL A 25 -0.64 -25.02 11.42
CA VAL A 25 -1.08 -23.69 11.88
C VAL A 25 -1.08 -23.62 13.41
N LEU A 26 -1.64 -24.63 14.10
CA LEU A 26 -1.65 -24.70 15.57
C LEU A 26 -0.24 -24.77 16.15
N VAL A 27 0.66 -25.56 15.54
CA VAL A 27 2.06 -25.65 15.97
C VAL A 27 2.79 -24.33 15.79
N ILE A 28 2.63 -23.65 14.63
CA ILE A 28 3.26 -22.36 14.38
C ILE A 28 2.75 -21.30 15.37
N LEU A 29 1.42 -21.16 15.49
CA LEU A 29 0.84 -20.19 16.42
C LEU A 29 1.17 -20.50 17.86
N GLY A 30 1.04 -21.78 18.27
CA GLY A 30 1.38 -22.22 19.62
C GLY A 30 2.86 -22.01 19.97
N SER A 31 3.77 -22.32 19.03
CA SER A 31 5.20 -22.07 19.24
C SER A 31 5.52 -20.59 19.34
N LEU A 32 4.95 -19.77 18.46
CA LEU A 32 5.17 -18.33 18.43
C LEU A 32 4.65 -17.66 19.69
N PHE A 33 3.35 -17.83 20.00
CA PHE A 33 2.76 -17.22 21.19
C PHE A 33 3.26 -17.86 22.49
N GLY A 34 3.61 -19.15 22.48
CA GLY A 34 4.27 -19.81 23.59
C GLY A 34 5.66 -19.22 23.85
N TYR A 35 6.46 -18.99 22.82
CA TYR A 35 7.76 -18.32 22.93
C TYR A 35 7.63 -16.88 23.45
N LEU A 36 6.75 -16.07 22.85
CA LEU A 36 6.52 -14.71 23.30
C LEU A 36 5.99 -14.67 24.74
N GLY A 37 5.06 -15.56 25.08
CA GLY A 37 4.51 -15.68 26.43
C GLY A 37 5.53 -16.14 27.47
N SER A 38 6.52 -16.96 27.08
CA SER A 38 7.62 -17.36 27.96
C SER A 38 8.57 -16.22 28.31
N LEU A 39 8.75 -15.26 27.40
CA LEU A 39 9.59 -14.08 27.61
C LEU A 39 8.85 -12.95 28.32
N MET A 40 7.61 -12.66 27.93
CA MET A 40 6.84 -11.53 28.42
C MET A 40 5.98 -11.86 29.65
N GLY A 41 5.68 -13.15 29.84
CA GLY A 41 4.59 -13.58 30.70
C GLY A 41 3.23 -13.50 29.96
N LEU A 42 2.38 -14.52 30.12
CA LEU A 42 1.12 -14.63 29.35
C LEU A 42 0.18 -13.41 29.60
N SER A 43 0.07 -12.96 30.86
CA SER A 43 -0.76 -11.80 31.21
C SER A 43 -0.25 -10.52 30.56
N ALA A 44 1.07 -10.27 30.60
CA ALA A 44 1.65 -9.08 29.97
C ALA A 44 1.51 -9.13 28.44
N LEU A 45 1.70 -10.30 27.82
CA LEU A 45 1.52 -10.49 26.37
C LEU A 45 0.09 -10.13 25.94
N VAL A 46 -0.91 -10.71 26.61
CA VAL A 46 -2.33 -10.47 26.29
C VAL A 46 -2.70 -9.00 26.51
N ASN A 47 -2.29 -8.43 27.64
CA ASN A 47 -2.56 -7.02 27.94
C ASN A 47 -1.87 -6.10 26.91
N THR A 48 -0.62 -6.37 26.55
CA THR A 48 0.10 -5.60 25.52
C THR A 48 -0.63 -5.64 24.18
N LEU A 49 -1.10 -6.81 23.73
CA LEU A 49 -1.83 -6.94 22.47
C LEU A 49 -3.09 -6.07 22.47
N PHE A 50 -3.92 -6.17 23.52
CA PHE A 50 -5.16 -5.41 23.59
C PHE A 50 -4.91 -3.91 23.81
N ASN A 51 -3.96 -3.52 24.66
CA ASN A 51 -3.63 -2.12 24.89
C ASN A 51 -3.04 -1.48 23.65
N THR A 52 -2.17 -2.19 22.91
CA THR A 52 -1.63 -1.72 21.62
C THR A 52 -2.76 -1.55 20.60
N ALA A 53 -3.62 -2.56 20.43
CA ALA A 53 -4.75 -2.48 19.50
C ALA A 53 -5.70 -1.32 19.87
N HIS A 54 -5.98 -1.12 21.16
CA HIS A 54 -6.81 -0.01 21.64
C HIS A 54 -6.20 1.36 21.32
N GLN A 55 -4.93 1.55 21.62
CA GLN A 55 -4.25 2.81 21.32
C GLN A 55 -4.15 3.07 19.81
N LEU A 56 -3.87 2.05 19.00
CA LEU A 56 -3.86 2.16 17.56
C LEU A 56 -5.23 2.55 17.00
N LEU A 57 -6.30 1.96 17.52
CA LEU A 57 -7.67 2.29 17.10
C LEU A 57 -7.99 3.76 17.39
N LEU A 58 -7.79 4.21 18.61
CA LEU A 58 -8.21 5.54 19.03
C LEU A 58 -7.29 6.65 18.50
N ASN A 59 -5.98 6.47 18.59
CA ASN A 59 -5.05 7.55 18.30
C ASN A 59 -4.59 7.58 16.83
N THR A 60 -4.59 6.41 16.16
CA THR A 60 -4.06 6.35 14.78
C THR A 60 -5.15 6.13 13.76
N VAL A 61 -6.02 5.12 13.95
CA VAL A 61 -7.08 4.83 12.96
C VAL A 61 -8.06 5.98 12.84
N LEU A 62 -8.54 6.55 13.95
CA LEU A 62 -9.46 7.68 13.91
C LEU A 62 -8.81 8.93 13.30
N PHE A 63 -7.51 9.14 13.52
CA PHE A 63 -6.76 10.21 12.88
C PHE A 63 -6.64 9.99 11.36
N ILE A 64 -6.27 8.77 10.94
CA ILE A 64 -6.23 8.40 9.51
C ILE A 64 -7.62 8.56 8.89
N MET A 65 -8.69 8.15 9.60
CA MET A 65 -10.07 8.32 9.13
C MET A 65 -10.41 9.80 8.91
N GLY A 66 -10.01 10.69 9.82
CA GLY A 66 -10.17 12.13 9.63
C GLY A 66 -9.49 12.61 8.33
N ILE A 67 -8.26 12.16 8.09
CA ILE A 67 -7.51 12.48 6.85
C ILE A 67 -8.22 11.90 5.62
N THR A 68 -8.69 10.64 5.66
CA THR A 68 -9.38 10.03 4.51
C THR A 68 -10.68 10.73 4.18
N VAL A 69 -11.43 11.19 5.18
CA VAL A 69 -12.67 11.98 5.01
C VAL A 69 -12.39 13.31 4.32
N LEU A 70 -11.40 14.06 4.80
CA LEU A 70 -11.04 15.36 4.21
C LEU A 70 -10.43 15.20 2.81
N SER A 71 -9.56 14.21 2.63
CA SER A 71 -8.95 13.90 1.32
C SER A 71 -9.99 13.42 0.32
N GLY A 72 -10.94 12.58 0.75
CA GLY A 72 -12.05 12.12 -0.08
C GLY A 72 -12.96 13.27 -0.50
N ALA A 73 -13.30 14.16 0.43
CA ALA A 73 -14.09 15.36 0.15
C ALA A 73 -13.38 16.26 -0.87
N LEU A 74 -12.07 16.51 -0.69
CA LEU A 74 -11.26 17.27 -1.64
C LEU A 74 -11.21 16.59 -3.01
N SER A 75 -10.96 15.30 -3.05
CA SER A 75 -10.88 14.49 -4.28
C SER A 75 -12.17 14.59 -5.09
N GLN A 76 -13.31 14.40 -4.43
CA GLN A 76 -14.62 14.46 -5.08
C GLN A 76 -14.94 15.88 -5.56
N LEU A 77 -14.56 16.91 -4.79
CA LEU A 77 -14.70 18.30 -5.20
C LEU A 77 -13.88 18.60 -6.47
N LEU A 78 -12.61 18.17 -6.50
CA LEU A 78 -11.74 18.35 -7.66
C LEU A 78 -12.27 17.58 -8.90
N SER A 79 -12.86 16.42 -8.69
CA SER A 79 -13.52 15.63 -9.73
C SER A 79 -14.75 16.33 -10.28
N GLU A 80 -15.64 16.83 -9.41
CA GLU A 80 -16.89 17.49 -9.76
C GLU A 80 -16.66 18.74 -10.63
N PHE A 81 -15.61 19.50 -10.34
CA PHE A 81 -15.26 20.72 -11.09
C PHE A 81 -14.25 20.47 -12.22
N GLY A 82 -13.99 19.21 -12.57
CA GLY A 82 -13.17 18.84 -13.74
C GLY A 82 -11.67 19.09 -13.57
N VAL A 83 -11.19 19.35 -12.35
CA VAL A 83 -9.75 19.55 -12.09
C VAL A 83 -8.96 18.28 -12.37
N ILE A 84 -9.50 17.11 -12.01
CA ILE A 84 -8.85 15.80 -12.31
C ILE A 84 -8.69 15.64 -13.83
N ARG A 85 -9.69 16.04 -14.63
CA ARG A 85 -9.60 16.01 -16.09
C ARG A 85 -8.56 16.99 -16.64
N LEU A 86 -8.45 18.17 -16.04
CA LEU A 86 -7.41 19.13 -16.39
C LEU A 86 -6.01 18.55 -16.12
N LEU A 87 -5.82 17.94 -14.94
CA LEU A 87 -4.56 17.27 -14.59
C LEU A 87 -4.26 16.10 -15.54
N GLU A 88 -5.28 15.31 -15.92
CA GLU A 88 -5.12 14.25 -16.92
C GLU A 88 -4.54 14.79 -18.23
N VAL A 89 -5.13 15.88 -18.76
CA VAL A 89 -4.67 16.50 -20.01
C VAL A 89 -3.22 17.01 -19.89
N LEU A 90 -2.86 17.59 -18.76
CA LEU A 90 -1.51 18.09 -18.50
C LEU A 90 -0.49 16.95 -18.37
N LEU A 91 -0.87 15.84 -17.77
CA LEU A 91 0.03 14.69 -17.54
C LEU A 91 0.09 13.72 -18.73
N ALA A 92 -0.96 13.69 -19.58
CA ALA A 92 -1.06 12.78 -20.71
C ALA A 92 0.18 12.77 -21.63
N PRO A 93 0.79 13.90 -22.01
CA PRO A 93 1.98 13.91 -22.87
C PRO A 93 3.21 13.26 -22.21
N LEU A 94 3.27 13.25 -20.87
CA LEU A 94 4.37 12.66 -20.10
C LEU A 94 4.29 11.13 -20.03
N MET A 95 3.12 10.54 -20.23
CA MET A 95 2.92 9.09 -20.09
C MET A 95 3.74 8.29 -21.09
N LYS A 96 3.80 8.73 -22.34
CA LYS A 96 4.53 8.02 -23.40
C LYS A 96 6.05 8.04 -23.22
N PRO A 97 6.73 9.18 -23.01
CA PRO A 97 8.17 9.22 -22.83
C PRO A 97 8.63 8.59 -21.51
N ILE A 98 7.90 8.83 -20.41
CA ILE A 98 8.31 8.38 -19.08
C ILE A 98 7.94 6.91 -18.86
N PHE A 99 6.69 6.52 -19.13
CA PHE A 99 6.14 5.21 -18.80
C PHE A 99 5.95 4.27 -20.00
N ARG A 100 6.10 4.74 -21.25
CA ARG A 100 5.74 4.02 -22.49
C ARG A 100 4.28 3.55 -22.51
N LEU A 101 3.40 4.32 -21.89
CA LEU A 101 1.98 4.07 -21.81
C LEU A 101 1.20 5.12 -22.61
N PRO A 102 0.00 4.81 -23.09
CA PRO A 102 -0.89 5.80 -23.71
C PRO A 102 -1.22 6.94 -22.75
N GLY A 103 -1.41 8.17 -23.28
CA GLY A 103 -1.69 9.38 -22.48
C GLY A 103 -2.84 9.22 -21.48
N ARG A 104 -3.90 8.50 -21.86
CA ARG A 104 -5.06 8.23 -20.99
C ARG A 104 -4.73 7.50 -19.68
N THR A 105 -3.55 6.89 -19.57
CA THR A 105 -3.11 6.27 -18.31
C THR A 105 -2.87 7.28 -17.20
N ALA A 106 -2.71 8.57 -17.52
CA ALA A 106 -2.69 9.63 -16.52
C ALA A 106 -3.94 9.61 -15.63
N LEU A 107 -5.12 9.31 -16.21
CA LEU A 107 -6.34 9.13 -15.45
C LEU A 107 -6.23 8.00 -14.41
N ALA A 108 -5.61 6.87 -14.78
CA ALA A 108 -5.41 5.75 -13.85
C ALA A 108 -4.53 6.16 -12.66
N ALA A 109 -3.42 6.87 -12.89
CA ALA A 109 -2.57 7.39 -11.81
C ALA A 109 -3.34 8.36 -10.91
N LEU A 110 -4.07 9.29 -11.48
CA LEU A 110 -4.84 10.28 -10.72
C LEU A 110 -5.96 9.62 -9.91
N MET A 111 -6.70 8.69 -10.49
CA MET A 111 -7.77 8.00 -9.78
C MET A 111 -7.24 7.18 -8.61
N THR A 112 -6.11 6.50 -8.76
CA THR A 112 -5.50 5.75 -7.65
C THR A 112 -4.85 6.67 -6.61
N PHE A 113 -4.26 7.78 -7.03
CA PHE A 113 -3.67 8.77 -6.14
C PHE A 113 -4.73 9.45 -5.25
N PHE A 114 -5.86 9.83 -5.83
CA PHE A 114 -6.96 10.51 -5.12
C PHE A 114 -7.92 9.54 -4.41
N SER A 115 -7.82 8.23 -4.66
CA SER A 115 -8.69 7.20 -4.07
C SER A 115 -7.84 6.02 -3.58
N ASP A 116 -7.97 4.86 -4.23
CA ASP A 116 -7.23 3.65 -3.88
C ASP A 116 -7.08 2.73 -5.11
N ASN A 117 -6.28 1.68 -4.95
CA ASN A 117 -5.92 0.70 -5.98
C ASN A 117 -7.10 0.06 -6.75
N PRO A 118 -8.29 -0.22 -6.16
CA PRO A 118 -9.43 -0.74 -6.92
C PRO A 118 -9.83 0.12 -8.13
N ALA A 119 -9.52 1.43 -8.11
CA ALA A 119 -9.84 2.34 -9.20
C ALA A 119 -9.15 1.95 -10.52
N VAL A 120 -7.88 1.54 -10.48
CA VAL A 120 -7.17 1.10 -11.68
C VAL A 120 -7.72 -0.23 -12.22
N ILE A 121 -8.18 -1.11 -11.33
CA ILE A 121 -8.79 -2.39 -11.73
C ILE A 121 -10.09 -2.13 -12.51
N SER A 122 -10.90 -1.21 -12.03
CA SER A 122 -12.15 -0.80 -12.68
C SER A 122 -11.89 -0.20 -14.05
N LEU A 123 -10.92 0.71 -14.18
CA LEU A 123 -10.51 1.29 -15.46
C LEU A 123 -9.97 0.23 -16.43
N ALA A 124 -9.13 -0.68 -15.96
CA ALA A 124 -8.54 -1.71 -16.81
C ALA A 124 -9.57 -2.73 -17.35
N LYS A 125 -10.76 -2.80 -16.76
CA LYS A 125 -11.89 -3.60 -17.25
C LYS A 125 -12.79 -2.86 -18.26
N ASP A 126 -12.73 -1.53 -18.30
CA ASP A 126 -13.56 -0.73 -19.22
C ASP A 126 -13.04 -0.88 -20.66
N SER A 127 -13.88 -1.35 -21.57
CA SER A 127 -13.53 -1.60 -22.99
C SER A 127 -13.08 -0.32 -23.71
N ARG A 128 -13.67 0.84 -23.38
CA ARG A 128 -13.30 2.13 -23.96
C ARG A 128 -11.93 2.59 -23.50
N PHE A 129 -11.61 2.33 -22.23
CA PHE A 129 -10.28 2.63 -21.69
C PHE A 129 -9.20 1.70 -22.28
N ARG A 130 -9.52 0.40 -22.45
CA ARG A 130 -8.58 -0.62 -22.97
C ARG A 130 -8.28 -0.47 -24.46
N LYS A 131 -9.19 0.07 -25.24
CA LYS A 131 -9.06 0.18 -26.71
C LYS A 131 -7.76 0.89 -27.09
N GLY A 132 -6.95 0.26 -27.94
CA GLY A 132 -5.68 0.79 -28.40
C GLY A 132 -4.51 0.66 -27.42
N PHE A 133 -4.66 -0.12 -26.34
CA PHE A 133 -3.53 -0.63 -25.58
C PHE A 133 -2.97 -1.88 -26.25
N THR A 134 -1.68 -2.12 -26.10
CA THR A 134 -1.14 -3.47 -26.28
C THR A 134 -1.35 -4.28 -25.00
N PRO A 135 -1.40 -5.63 -25.06
CA PRO A 135 -1.54 -6.46 -23.86
C PRO A 135 -0.49 -6.16 -22.80
N TRP A 136 0.79 -5.99 -23.18
CA TRP A 136 1.84 -5.67 -22.23
C TRP A 136 1.67 -4.29 -21.57
N GLN A 137 1.11 -3.31 -22.29
CA GLN A 137 0.77 -2.01 -21.70
C GLN A 137 -0.36 -2.14 -20.69
N LEU A 138 -1.43 -2.85 -21.04
CA LEU A 138 -2.57 -3.07 -20.16
C LEU A 138 -2.16 -3.81 -18.88
N VAL A 139 -1.39 -4.88 -19.03
CA VAL A 139 -0.90 -5.67 -17.87
C VAL A 139 0.05 -4.83 -16.99
N SER A 140 0.90 -3.98 -17.58
CA SER A 140 1.80 -3.12 -16.81
C SER A 140 1.09 -2.00 -16.02
N LEU A 141 -0.20 -1.72 -16.30
CA LEU A 141 -1.01 -0.82 -15.48
C LEU A 141 -1.13 -1.29 -14.03
N THR A 142 -0.99 -2.59 -13.78
CA THR A 142 -0.96 -3.13 -12.41
C THR A 142 0.15 -2.47 -11.59
N ASN A 143 1.36 -2.49 -12.12
CA ASN A 143 2.52 -1.87 -11.44
C ASN A 143 2.45 -0.34 -11.44
N PHE A 144 2.00 0.25 -12.55
CA PHE A 144 1.84 1.69 -12.68
C PHE A 144 0.80 2.24 -11.70
N GLY A 145 -0.41 1.67 -11.68
CA GLY A 145 -1.50 2.15 -10.84
C GLY A 145 -1.22 1.94 -9.34
N THR A 146 -0.72 0.75 -8.96
CA THR A 146 -0.44 0.43 -7.56
C THR A 146 0.60 1.38 -6.94
N ALA A 147 1.54 1.89 -7.74
CA ALA A 147 2.53 2.85 -7.25
C ALA A 147 1.95 4.20 -6.79
N PHE A 148 0.68 4.46 -7.06
CA PHE A 148 -0.01 5.70 -6.67
C PHE A 148 -1.15 5.46 -5.68
N GLY A 149 -1.36 4.23 -5.23
CA GLY A 149 -2.48 3.87 -4.35
C GLY A 149 -2.47 4.64 -3.03
N MET A 150 -3.63 5.18 -2.65
CA MET A 150 -3.80 6.03 -1.46
C MET A 150 -2.82 7.21 -1.40
N GLY A 151 -2.29 7.67 -2.53
CA GLY A 151 -1.18 8.65 -2.57
C GLY A 151 -1.48 9.94 -1.83
N LEU A 152 -2.66 10.54 -2.05
CA LEU A 152 -3.07 11.74 -1.33
C LEU A 152 -3.13 11.51 0.18
N ILE A 153 -3.64 10.37 0.62
CA ILE A 153 -3.80 10.02 2.04
C ILE A 153 -2.42 9.84 2.69
N VAL A 154 -1.53 9.08 2.05
CA VAL A 154 -0.17 8.85 2.55
C VAL A 154 0.60 10.16 2.65
N VAL A 155 0.60 10.98 1.59
CA VAL A 155 1.30 12.27 1.58
C VAL A 155 0.71 13.21 2.63
N THR A 156 -0.61 13.30 2.75
CA THR A 156 -1.26 14.17 3.74
C THR A 156 -0.96 13.70 5.16
N PHE A 157 -1.07 12.39 5.44
CA PHE A 157 -0.73 11.84 6.75
C PHE A 157 0.71 12.18 7.13
N MET A 158 1.67 11.90 6.25
CA MET A 158 3.08 12.16 6.50
C MET A 158 3.40 13.66 6.64
N ALA A 159 2.71 14.51 5.88
CA ALA A 159 2.87 15.97 5.95
C ALA A 159 2.29 16.60 7.21
N THR A 160 1.37 15.91 7.92
CA THR A 160 0.74 16.42 9.15
C THR A 160 1.44 15.95 10.42
N LEU A 161 2.45 15.11 10.32
CA LEU A 161 3.23 14.65 11.46
C LEU A 161 4.01 15.81 12.11
N GLN A 162 4.23 15.70 13.41
CA GLN A 162 5.02 16.68 14.16
C GLN A 162 6.25 15.99 14.72
N LEU A 163 7.41 16.43 14.28
CA LEU A 163 8.69 15.94 14.80
C LEU A 163 9.10 16.73 16.04
N PRO A 164 9.72 16.07 17.03
CA PRO A 164 10.25 16.76 18.22
C PRO A 164 11.27 17.85 17.88
N SER A 165 11.96 17.75 16.74
CA SER A 165 12.88 18.77 16.23
C SER A 165 12.20 20.07 15.80
N GLY A 166 10.89 20.07 15.59
CA GLY A 166 10.13 21.17 14.97
C GLY A 166 10.30 21.27 13.46
N GLU A 167 10.99 20.33 12.84
CA GLU A 167 11.17 20.26 11.39
C GLU A 167 9.84 20.01 10.68
N SER A 168 9.64 20.68 9.54
CA SER A 168 8.43 20.50 8.73
C SER A 168 8.46 19.17 7.99
N THR A 169 7.48 18.31 8.24
CA THR A 169 7.32 17.05 7.56
C THR A 169 6.67 17.19 6.16
N ALA A 170 6.10 18.36 5.85
CA ALA A 170 5.46 18.60 4.57
C ALA A 170 6.46 18.57 3.40
N SER A 171 7.62 19.21 3.54
CA SER A 171 8.71 19.15 2.54
C SER A 171 9.21 17.72 2.36
N ALA A 172 9.44 17.01 3.46
CA ALA A 172 9.88 15.63 3.45
C ALA A 172 8.85 14.70 2.75
N ALA A 173 7.55 14.86 3.02
CA ALA A 173 6.49 14.12 2.35
C ALA A 173 6.44 14.40 0.83
N LEU A 174 6.67 15.65 0.40
CA LEU A 174 6.76 15.99 -1.02
C LEU A 174 8.01 15.39 -1.69
N ILE A 175 9.15 15.38 -0.99
CA ILE A 175 10.35 14.66 -1.46
C ILE A 175 10.05 13.16 -1.60
N GLY A 176 9.33 12.58 -0.64
CA GLY A 176 8.87 11.20 -0.71
C GLY A 176 7.96 10.92 -1.91
N LEU A 177 7.05 11.85 -2.24
CA LEU A 177 6.23 11.76 -3.44
C LEU A 177 7.10 11.72 -4.73
N LEU A 178 8.15 12.55 -4.81
CA LEU A 178 9.10 12.49 -5.93
C LEU A 178 9.84 11.14 -5.99
N GLY A 179 10.24 10.61 -4.83
CA GLY A 179 10.81 9.26 -4.73
C GLY A 179 9.85 8.18 -5.26
N ALA A 180 8.58 8.26 -4.89
CA ALA A 180 7.54 7.35 -5.38
C ALA A 180 7.34 7.44 -6.90
N LEU A 181 7.39 8.64 -7.49
CA LEU A 181 7.36 8.82 -8.94
C LEU A 181 8.52 8.09 -9.63
N ILE A 182 9.74 8.19 -9.09
CA ILE A 182 10.91 7.47 -9.62
C ILE A 182 10.70 5.96 -9.50
N GLY A 183 10.27 5.48 -8.34
CA GLY A 183 9.96 4.07 -8.12
C GLY A 183 8.87 3.52 -9.05
N SER A 184 7.83 4.32 -9.32
CA SER A 184 6.76 3.95 -10.25
C SER A 184 7.27 3.77 -11.68
N VAL A 185 8.20 4.62 -12.13
CA VAL A 185 8.85 4.48 -13.43
C VAL A 185 9.65 3.17 -13.48
N VAL A 186 10.47 2.90 -12.47
CA VAL A 186 11.29 1.68 -12.39
C VAL A 186 10.39 0.45 -12.41
N SER A 187 9.37 0.40 -11.54
CA SER A 187 8.43 -0.71 -11.44
C SER A 187 7.73 -1.00 -12.77
N THR A 188 7.16 0.05 -13.38
CA THR A 188 6.41 -0.07 -14.63
C THR A 188 7.31 -0.51 -15.79
N ARG A 189 8.48 0.11 -15.93
CA ARG A 189 9.43 -0.20 -17.02
C ARG A 189 10.01 -1.61 -16.88
N LEU A 190 10.32 -2.02 -15.66
CA LEU A 190 10.82 -3.37 -15.39
C LEU A 190 9.74 -4.42 -15.69
N MET A 191 8.50 -4.20 -15.25
CA MET A 191 7.38 -5.06 -15.59
C MET A 191 7.23 -5.19 -17.12
N GLN A 192 7.18 -4.08 -17.84
CA GLN A 192 7.10 -4.06 -19.30
C GLN A 192 8.21 -4.89 -19.95
N ARG A 193 9.46 -4.73 -19.48
CA ARG A 193 10.60 -5.50 -20.00
C ARG A 193 10.44 -7.00 -19.78
N MET A 194 9.90 -7.40 -18.65
CA MET A 194 9.72 -8.81 -18.26
C MET A 194 8.57 -9.50 -18.98
N ILE A 195 7.52 -8.76 -19.36
CA ILE A 195 6.30 -9.37 -19.91
C ILE A 195 6.11 -9.17 -21.41
N ARG A 196 6.72 -8.13 -22.02
CA ARG A 196 6.56 -7.82 -23.43
C ARG A 196 6.78 -9.03 -24.37
N PRO A 197 7.81 -9.88 -24.15
CA PRO A 197 8.02 -11.07 -25.00
C PRO A 197 6.95 -12.17 -24.78
N LEU A 198 6.10 -12.07 -23.76
CA LEU A 198 5.19 -13.14 -23.35
C LEU A 198 3.73 -12.88 -23.75
N VAL A 199 3.32 -11.62 -23.86
CA VAL A 199 1.88 -11.27 -24.00
C VAL A 199 1.53 -10.61 -25.33
N GLY A 200 2.48 -10.45 -26.24
CA GLY A 200 2.26 -9.94 -27.59
C GLY A 200 2.14 -8.41 -27.68
N GLU A 201 2.10 -7.93 -28.93
CA GLU A 201 2.12 -6.49 -29.26
C GLU A 201 0.89 -6.03 -30.07
N THR A 202 -0.05 -6.92 -30.38
CA THR A 202 -1.26 -6.57 -31.15
C THR A 202 -2.13 -5.63 -30.32
N LEU A 203 -2.58 -4.54 -30.92
CA LEU A 203 -3.48 -3.61 -30.25
C LEU A 203 -4.80 -4.29 -29.88
N ILE A 204 -5.29 -4.00 -28.70
CA ILE A 204 -6.61 -4.45 -28.24
C ILE A 204 -7.66 -3.62 -28.98
N ASP A 205 -8.48 -4.30 -29.78
CA ASP A 205 -9.60 -3.71 -30.49
C ASP A 205 -10.91 -4.35 -30.00
N ASP A 206 -11.21 -4.10 -28.72
CA ASP A 206 -12.47 -4.56 -28.14
C ASP A 206 -13.64 -3.85 -28.84
N GLU A 207 -14.63 -4.61 -29.33
CA GLU A 207 -15.90 -4.02 -29.73
C GLU A 207 -16.49 -3.30 -28.52
N VAL A 208 -16.79 -2.00 -28.71
CA VAL A 208 -17.38 -1.18 -27.66
C VAL A 208 -18.81 -1.66 -27.41
N VAL A 209 -18.98 -2.64 -26.53
CA VAL A 209 -20.29 -2.96 -25.99
C VAL A 209 -20.71 -1.73 -25.19
N SER A 210 -21.66 -0.99 -25.74
CA SER A 210 -22.26 0.18 -25.10
C SER A 210 -23.12 -0.24 -23.90
N VAL A 211 -22.48 -0.70 -22.83
CA VAL A 211 -23.10 -0.72 -21.51
C VAL A 211 -23.08 0.72 -21.05
N GLY A 212 -24.25 1.35 -21.05
CA GLY A 212 -24.44 2.77 -20.75
C GLY A 212 -23.99 3.15 -19.33
N ALA A 213 -22.69 3.30 -19.15
CA ALA A 213 -22.19 4.18 -18.12
C ALA A 213 -22.34 5.60 -18.67
N LYS A 214 -23.49 6.21 -18.44
CA LYS A 214 -23.62 7.64 -18.42
C LYS A 214 -22.60 8.19 -17.44
N LEU A 215 -21.40 8.56 -17.91
CA LEU A 215 -20.65 9.66 -17.30
C LEU A 215 -21.66 10.80 -17.27
N GLY A 216 -22.11 11.14 -16.08
CA GLY A 216 -23.22 12.06 -15.84
C GLY A 216 -23.03 13.43 -16.47
N LEU A 217 -23.49 13.54 -17.70
CA LEU A 217 -23.59 14.77 -18.46
C LEU A 217 -25.06 14.99 -18.87
N SER A 218 -25.99 14.88 -17.91
CA SER A 218 -27.35 15.47 -18.03
C SER A 218 -28.07 15.31 -16.69
N GLN A 219 -27.63 16.03 -15.66
CA GLN A 219 -28.55 16.59 -14.69
C GLN A 219 -28.63 18.07 -15.01
N GLU A 220 -29.84 18.62 -15.12
CA GLU A 220 -30.09 20.06 -15.06
C GLU A 220 -29.18 20.60 -13.96
N ALA A 221 -28.36 21.60 -14.30
CA ALA A 221 -27.23 22.01 -13.47
C ALA A 221 -27.74 22.49 -12.12
N ALA A 222 -27.68 21.61 -11.11
CA ALA A 222 -27.94 22.00 -9.74
C ALA A 222 -27.11 23.26 -9.40
N PRO A 223 -27.62 24.17 -8.58
CA PRO A 223 -26.88 25.37 -8.19
C PRO A 223 -25.48 25.02 -7.71
N THR A 224 -24.46 25.80 -8.06
CA THR A 224 -23.04 25.51 -7.78
C THR A 224 -22.79 25.20 -6.30
N TRP A 225 -23.46 25.93 -5.39
CA TRP A 225 -23.32 25.64 -3.95
C TRP A 225 -23.79 24.23 -3.56
N LEU A 226 -24.86 23.74 -4.19
CA LEU A 226 -25.40 22.40 -3.93
C LEU A 226 -24.45 21.32 -4.49
N ARG A 227 -23.86 21.58 -5.66
CA ARG A 227 -22.82 20.69 -6.25
C ARG A 227 -21.60 20.61 -5.33
N VAL A 228 -21.13 21.75 -4.80
CA VAL A 228 -20.04 21.79 -3.79
C VAL A 228 -20.41 20.97 -2.57
N LEU A 229 -21.59 21.19 -2.00
CA LEU A 229 -22.02 20.49 -0.79
C LEU A 229 -22.13 18.98 -1.01
N ASN A 230 -22.76 18.56 -2.12
CA ASN A 230 -22.90 17.14 -2.45
C ASN A 230 -21.54 16.49 -2.67
N ALA A 231 -20.64 17.13 -3.44
CA ALA A 231 -19.29 16.60 -3.65
C ALA A 231 -18.52 16.43 -2.34
N LEU A 232 -18.58 17.40 -1.43
CA LEU A 232 -17.92 17.29 -0.13
C LEU A 232 -18.50 16.15 0.72
N LEU A 233 -19.84 16.02 0.76
CA LEU A 233 -20.48 14.97 1.56
C LEU A 233 -20.28 13.57 0.96
N ASP A 234 -20.37 13.42 -0.35
CA ASP A 234 -20.19 12.12 -1.01
C ASP A 234 -18.72 11.68 -0.96
N GLY A 235 -17.78 12.62 -1.16
CA GLY A 235 -16.36 12.36 -0.97
C GLY A 235 -16.01 12.02 0.49
N GLY A 236 -16.63 12.72 1.44
CA GLY A 236 -16.50 12.42 2.86
C GLY A 236 -16.99 11.02 3.22
N LYS A 237 -18.12 10.57 2.68
CA LYS A 237 -18.63 9.19 2.86
C LYS A 237 -17.63 8.16 2.33
N SER A 238 -17.12 8.36 1.12
CA SER A 238 -16.08 7.49 0.56
C SER A 238 -14.81 7.47 1.43
N GLY A 239 -14.46 8.60 2.03
CA GLY A 239 -13.36 8.71 2.99
C GLY A 239 -13.61 7.90 4.27
N VAL A 240 -14.85 7.86 4.78
CA VAL A 240 -15.22 7.00 5.92
C VAL A 240 -15.05 5.52 5.54
N GLU A 241 -15.53 5.11 4.36
CA GLU A 241 -15.39 3.72 3.88
C GLU A 241 -13.92 3.30 3.79
N LEU A 242 -13.05 4.16 3.27
CA LEU A 242 -11.60 3.92 3.22
C LEU A 242 -11.00 3.86 4.62
N GLY A 243 -11.37 4.77 5.52
CA GLY A 243 -10.93 4.79 6.92
C GLY A 243 -11.35 3.51 7.67
N MET A 244 -12.55 3.01 7.44
CA MET A 244 -13.01 1.75 8.01
C MET A 244 -12.27 0.54 7.42
N ALA A 245 -11.93 0.58 6.13
CA ALA A 245 -11.24 -0.51 5.46
C ALA A 245 -9.81 -0.75 5.98
N VAL A 246 -9.15 0.27 6.56
CA VAL A 246 -7.81 0.10 7.13
C VAL A 246 -7.79 -0.52 8.53
N ILE A 247 -8.93 -0.53 9.25
CA ILE A 247 -9.02 -1.02 10.64
C ILE A 247 -8.46 -2.44 10.81
N PRO A 248 -8.89 -3.46 10.04
CA PRO A 248 -8.38 -4.81 10.24
C PRO A 248 -6.86 -4.90 10.03
N GLY A 249 -6.33 -4.21 9.01
CA GLY A 249 -4.89 -4.15 8.75
C GLY A 249 -4.12 -3.53 9.92
N VAL A 250 -4.58 -2.40 10.42
CA VAL A 250 -3.95 -1.72 11.55
C VAL A 250 -4.03 -2.58 12.83
N LEU A 251 -5.19 -3.07 13.18
CA LEU A 251 -5.34 -3.81 14.45
C LEU A 251 -4.65 -5.16 14.44
N ILE A 252 -4.65 -5.89 13.32
CA ILE A 252 -4.05 -7.22 13.26
C ILE A 252 -2.56 -7.12 12.92
N ILE A 253 -2.23 -6.51 11.77
CA ILE A 253 -0.86 -6.53 11.25
C ILE A 253 0.04 -5.63 12.10
N SER A 254 -0.37 -4.39 12.38
CA SER A 254 0.49 -3.46 13.11
C SER A 254 0.71 -3.87 14.56
N THR A 255 -0.35 -4.34 15.26
CA THR A 255 -0.20 -4.86 16.62
C THR A 255 0.80 -6.00 16.66
N PHE A 256 0.72 -6.92 15.69
CA PHE A 256 1.64 -8.05 15.60
C PHE A 256 3.08 -7.60 15.23
N VAL A 257 3.22 -6.72 14.25
CA VAL A 257 4.53 -6.17 13.87
C VAL A 257 5.15 -5.40 15.03
N MET A 258 4.39 -4.59 15.77
CA MET A 258 4.88 -3.88 16.94
C MET A 258 5.33 -4.83 18.05
N LEU A 259 4.57 -5.92 18.27
CA LEU A 259 4.96 -6.96 19.23
C LEU A 259 6.32 -7.61 18.89
N LEU A 260 6.68 -7.65 17.59
CA LEU A 260 7.96 -8.19 17.12
C LEU A 260 9.06 -7.14 16.95
N THR A 261 8.72 -5.85 17.09
CA THR A 261 9.64 -4.73 16.83
C THR A 261 10.09 -4.06 18.12
N PHE A 262 9.16 -3.80 19.04
CA PHE A 262 9.50 -3.12 20.30
C PHE A 262 10.06 -4.09 21.34
N GLY A 263 10.87 -3.54 22.26
CA GLY A 263 11.40 -4.27 23.41
C GLY A 263 10.50 -4.12 24.65
N PRO A 264 10.99 -4.56 25.80
CA PRO A 264 10.38 -4.27 27.09
C PRO A 264 10.35 -2.76 27.36
N GLY A 265 9.42 -2.32 28.20
CA GLY A 265 9.47 -0.96 28.74
C GLY A 265 10.54 -0.79 29.83
N ASP A 266 10.70 0.42 30.37
CA ASP A 266 11.70 0.73 31.39
C ASP A 266 11.57 -0.14 32.65
N LYS A 267 10.38 -0.61 32.94
CA LYS A 267 10.05 -1.51 34.07
C LYS A 267 9.94 -2.99 33.68
N GLY A 268 10.43 -3.37 32.50
CA GLY A 268 10.23 -4.70 31.92
C GLY A 268 8.86 -4.83 31.26
N TYR A 269 8.35 -6.06 31.20
CA TYR A 269 7.06 -6.36 30.58
C TYR A 269 5.91 -6.14 31.57
N THR A 270 5.23 -5.02 31.45
CA THR A 270 4.12 -4.60 32.31
C THR A 270 2.74 -4.82 31.68
N GLY A 271 2.70 -5.16 30.39
CA GLY A 271 1.46 -5.24 29.62
C GLY A 271 1.00 -3.89 29.05
N GLU A 272 1.81 -2.86 29.11
CA GLU A 272 1.54 -1.58 28.46
C GLU A 272 1.56 -1.72 26.94
N ALA A 273 0.93 -0.77 26.26
CA ALA A 273 0.96 -0.71 24.81
C ALA A 273 2.39 -0.54 24.27
N PHE A 274 2.62 -1.05 23.07
CA PHE A 274 3.91 -0.94 22.37
C PHE A 274 5.09 -1.59 23.10
N GLN A 275 4.84 -2.61 23.90
CA GLN A 275 5.87 -3.52 24.38
C GLN A 275 5.91 -4.75 23.46
N GLY A 276 7.03 -5.48 23.48
CA GLY A 276 7.18 -6.67 22.65
C GLY A 276 8.56 -7.30 22.75
N VAL A 277 8.82 -8.25 21.88
CA VAL A 277 10.10 -8.93 21.76
C VAL A 277 10.73 -8.50 20.44
N ALA A 278 11.84 -7.78 20.50
CA ALA A 278 12.51 -7.11 19.36
C ALA A 278 13.16 -8.13 18.38
N LEU A 279 12.37 -9.04 17.81
CA LEU A 279 12.85 -10.05 16.86
C LEU A 279 13.20 -9.45 15.50
N LEU A 280 12.34 -8.55 14.99
CA LEU A 280 12.58 -7.89 13.70
C LEU A 280 13.85 -7.02 13.73
N PRO A 281 14.09 -6.16 14.75
CA PRO A 281 15.33 -5.41 14.85
C PRO A 281 16.57 -6.29 14.97
N VAL A 282 16.52 -7.38 15.71
CA VAL A 282 17.66 -8.32 15.83
C VAL A 282 18.03 -8.93 14.48
N LEU A 283 17.02 -9.26 13.65
CA LEU A 283 17.26 -9.76 12.30
C LEU A 283 17.76 -8.65 11.36
N ALA A 284 17.14 -7.48 11.44
CA ALA A 284 17.49 -6.33 10.61
C ALA A 284 18.89 -5.79 10.92
N ALA A 285 19.32 -5.82 12.18
CA ALA A 285 20.66 -5.36 12.59
C ALA A 285 21.80 -6.13 11.89
N LYS A 286 21.58 -7.39 11.50
CA LYS A 286 22.59 -8.16 10.75
C LYS A 286 22.93 -7.55 9.39
N VAL A 287 22.02 -6.82 8.80
CA VAL A 287 22.15 -6.12 7.52
C VAL A 287 21.88 -4.62 7.66
N GLY A 288 21.99 -4.10 8.87
CA GLY A 288 21.68 -2.69 9.21
C GLY A 288 22.46 -1.69 8.35
N TRP A 289 23.75 -1.97 8.10
CA TRP A 289 24.60 -1.15 7.24
C TRP A 289 24.00 -0.94 5.82
N LEU A 290 23.27 -1.94 5.31
CA LEU A 290 22.62 -1.84 4.00
C LEU A 290 21.41 -0.91 4.06
N PHE A 291 20.62 -0.98 5.13
CA PHE A 291 19.46 -0.10 5.32
C PHE A 291 19.88 1.35 5.60
N GLU A 292 20.96 1.53 6.34
CA GLU A 292 21.56 2.85 6.56
C GLU A 292 22.07 3.45 5.23
N MET A 293 22.83 2.69 4.47
CA MET A 293 23.37 3.14 3.17
C MET A 293 22.27 3.44 2.13
N LEU A 294 21.21 2.64 2.06
CA LEU A 294 20.16 2.77 1.05
C LEU A 294 19.08 3.77 1.43
N PHE A 295 18.72 3.85 2.70
CA PHE A 295 17.56 4.59 3.19
C PHE A 295 17.87 5.59 4.29
N GLY A 296 19.09 5.61 4.80
CA GLY A 296 19.48 6.45 5.94
C GLY A 296 18.94 5.97 7.29
N PHE A 297 18.49 4.72 7.40
CA PHE A 297 17.91 4.20 8.64
C PHE A 297 18.98 3.95 9.69
N THR A 298 18.96 4.74 10.75
CA THR A 298 19.88 4.61 11.89
C THR A 298 19.40 3.63 12.95
N HIS A 299 18.13 3.26 12.93
CA HIS A 299 17.50 2.33 13.85
C HIS A 299 16.96 1.10 13.09
N ALA A 300 17.29 -0.10 13.56
CA ALA A 300 16.88 -1.35 12.93
C ALA A 300 15.35 -1.56 12.95
N GLU A 301 14.67 -0.96 13.93
CA GLU A 301 13.21 -0.98 14.09
C GLU A 301 12.48 -0.35 12.91
N LEU A 302 13.10 0.61 12.23
CA LEU A 302 12.52 1.34 11.10
C LEU A 302 12.20 0.42 9.90
N VAL A 303 12.87 -0.74 9.82
CA VAL A 303 12.60 -1.77 8.80
C VAL A 303 11.18 -2.34 8.91
N ALA A 304 10.55 -2.22 10.09
CA ALA A 304 9.16 -2.63 10.28
C ALA A 304 8.19 -1.87 9.36
N PHE A 305 8.45 -0.59 9.05
CA PHE A 305 7.58 0.18 8.15
C PHE A 305 7.53 -0.40 6.72
N PRO A 306 8.64 -0.53 5.98
CA PRO A 306 8.62 -1.10 4.64
C PRO A 306 8.09 -2.54 4.61
N VAL A 307 8.42 -3.37 5.59
CA VAL A 307 7.90 -4.73 5.69
C VAL A 307 6.37 -4.74 5.85
N THR A 308 5.83 -3.87 6.69
CA THR A 308 4.38 -3.76 6.91
C THR A 308 3.65 -3.21 5.69
N SER A 309 4.27 -2.24 4.97
CA SER A 309 3.67 -1.62 3.79
C SER A 309 3.49 -2.60 2.62
N LEU A 310 4.27 -3.70 2.57
CA LEU A 310 4.04 -4.79 1.60
C LEU A 310 2.64 -5.40 1.72
N GLY A 311 2.10 -5.45 2.92
CA GLY A 311 0.75 -5.96 3.19
C GLY A 311 -0.33 -4.89 3.15
N ALA A 312 -0.10 -3.77 3.86
CA ALA A 312 -1.09 -2.69 3.98
C ALA A 312 -0.41 -1.38 4.41
N VAL A 313 -0.46 -0.34 3.58
CA VAL A 313 0.14 0.96 3.92
C VAL A 313 -0.53 1.62 5.13
N GLY A 314 -1.84 1.45 5.31
CA GLY A 314 -2.54 1.94 6.51
C GLY A 314 -1.96 1.35 7.79
N ALA A 315 -1.62 0.06 7.77
CA ALA A 315 -0.92 -0.59 8.87
C ALA A 315 0.49 0.00 9.07
N ALA A 316 1.26 0.19 7.99
CA ALA A 316 2.59 0.79 8.07
C ALA A 316 2.55 2.22 8.64
N MET A 317 1.62 3.06 8.19
CA MET A 317 1.45 4.42 8.72
C MET A 317 1.23 4.44 10.23
N SER A 318 0.56 3.43 10.79
CA SER A 318 0.31 3.36 12.23
C SER A 318 1.56 3.11 13.08
N LEU A 319 2.67 2.66 12.47
CA LEU A 319 3.97 2.52 13.14
C LEU A 319 4.66 3.87 13.37
N VAL A 320 4.33 4.89 12.57
CA VAL A 320 5.08 6.15 12.53
C VAL A 320 4.95 6.96 13.84
N PRO A 321 3.74 7.19 14.40
CA PRO A 321 3.61 7.94 15.65
C PRO A 321 4.38 7.34 16.84
N PRO A 322 4.34 6.01 17.11
CA PRO A 322 5.20 5.39 18.12
C PRO A 322 6.69 5.56 17.87
N PHE A 323 7.15 5.49 16.60
CA PHE A 323 8.55 5.72 16.24
C PHE A 323 8.98 7.18 16.49
N ILE A 324 8.10 8.16 16.20
CA ILE A 324 8.33 9.57 16.56
C ILE A 324 8.45 9.71 18.08
N GLY A 325 7.57 9.07 18.85
CA GLY A 325 7.61 9.08 20.31
C GLY A 325 8.90 8.50 20.90
N LYS A 326 9.60 7.64 20.14
CA LYS A 326 10.94 7.10 20.50
C LYS A 326 12.10 7.97 19.99
N GLY A 327 11.83 9.01 19.22
CA GLY A 327 12.86 9.87 18.63
C GLY A 327 13.63 9.21 17.47
N TRP A 328 13.07 8.18 16.82
CA TRP A 328 13.73 7.44 15.73
C TRP A 328 13.49 8.04 14.34
N ILE A 329 12.56 8.99 14.23
CA ILE A 329 12.15 9.56 12.94
C ILE A 329 12.65 10.99 12.80
N THR A 330 13.28 11.27 11.68
CA THR A 330 13.61 12.59 11.15
C THR A 330 12.87 12.85 9.85
N GLY A 331 13.10 13.97 9.19
CA GLY A 331 12.54 14.25 7.87
C GLY A 331 12.94 13.22 6.81
N ASN A 332 14.15 12.62 6.93
CA ASN A 332 14.59 11.55 6.04
C ASN A 332 13.65 10.35 6.05
N GLU A 333 13.34 9.84 7.26
CA GLU A 333 12.42 8.70 7.38
C GLU A 333 11.04 9.03 6.90
N VAL A 334 10.54 10.25 7.13
CA VAL A 334 9.25 10.72 6.58
C VAL A 334 9.28 10.65 5.05
N ALA A 335 10.34 11.12 4.40
CA ALA A 335 10.47 11.06 2.94
C ALA A 335 10.51 9.61 2.41
N VAL A 336 11.35 8.77 3.02
CA VAL A 336 11.50 7.36 2.62
C VAL A 336 10.21 6.58 2.85
N PHE A 337 9.55 6.76 4.00
CA PHE A 337 8.30 6.08 4.33
C PHE A 337 7.15 6.54 3.40
N THR A 338 7.09 7.83 3.05
CA THR A 338 6.14 8.32 2.07
C THR A 338 6.34 7.63 0.72
N ALA A 339 7.58 7.57 0.24
CA ALA A 339 7.91 6.97 -1.05
C ALA A 339 7.59 5.47 -1.09
N MET A 340 8.06 4.71 -0.11
CA MET A 340 7.87 3.27 -0.06
C MET A 340 6.42 2.91 0.26
N GLY A 341 5.79 3.61 1.20
CA GLY A 341 4.40 3.39 1.59
C GLY A 341 3.43 3.63 0.44
N MET A 342 3.64 4.69 -0.33
CA MET A 342 2.84 4.96 -1.52
C MET A 342 3.06 3.90 -2.60
N CYS A 343 4.32 3.56 -2.93
CA CYS A 343 4.62 2.54 -3.92
C CYS A 343 4.07 1.17 -3.52
N TRP A 344 4.16 0.79 -2.26
CA TRP A 344 3.74 -0.53 -1.78
C TRP A 344 2.34 -0.57 -1.17
N SER A 345 1.52 0.43 -1.43
CA SER A 345 0.15 0.49 -0.94
C SER A 345 -0.66 -0.73 -1.38
N GLY A 346 -0.75 -1.75 -0.51
CA GLY A 346 -1.54 -2.96 -0.74
C GLY A 346 -1.13 -3.78 -1.98
N PHE A 347 0.15 -3.74 -2.38
CA PHE A 347 0.58 -4.23 -3.68
C PHE A 347 0.38 -5.73 -3.89
N LEU A 348 0.56 -6.56 -2.85
CA LEU A 348 0.40 -8.02 -2.98
C LEU A 348 -1.03 -8.40 -3.37
N SER A 349 -2.02 -7.82 -2.71
CA SER A 349 -3.44 -8.06 -2.98
C SER A 349 -3.88 -7.47 -4.31
N THR A 350 -3.48 -6.23 -4.60
CA THR A 350 -3.84 -5.53 -5.84
C THR A 350 -3.27 -6.21 -7.07
N HIS A 351 -1.99 -6.60 -7.04
CA HIS A 351 -1.38 -7.30 -8.18
C HIS A 351 -2.08 -8.62 -8.49
N THR A 352 -2.40 -9.40 -7.45
CA THR A 352 -3.12 -10.65 -7.61
C THR A 352 -4.52 -10.42 -8.19
N ALA A 353 -5.29 -9.50 -7.60
CA ALA A 353 -6.66 -9.21 -8.00
C ALA A 353 -6.74 -8.64 -9.43
N MET A 354 -5.85 -7.70 -9.77
CA MET A 354 -5.86 -7.07 -11.08
C MET A 354 -5.42 -8.03 -12.19
N LEU A 355 -4.34 -8.78 -11.98
CA LEU A 355 -3.88 -9.75 -12.98
C LEU A 355 -4.84 -10.91 -13.17
N ASP A 356 -5.52 -11.35 -12.10
CA ASP A 356 -6.60 -12.33 -12.19
C ASP A 356 -7.78 -11.77 -13.01
N ALA A 357 -8.20 -10.54 -12.71
CA ALA A 357 -9.28 -9.84 -13.40
C ALA A 357 -9.00 -9.59 -14.90
N LEU A 358 -7.73 -9.47 -15.28
CA LEU A 358 -7.30 -9.30 -16.68
C LEU A 358 -7.00 -10.64 -17.37
N GLY A 359 -7.07 -11.78 -16.69
CA GLY A 359 -6.75 -13.11 -17.23
C GLY A 359 -5.24 -13.41 -17.30
N TYR A 360 -4.40 -12.65 -16.59
CA TYR A 360 -2.93 -12.78 -16.60
C TYR A 360 -2.36 -13.20 -15.25
N ARG A 361 -3.09 -13.95 -14.44
CA ARG A 361 -2.68 -14.40 -13.11
C ARG A 361 -1.29 -15.06 -13.08
N HIS A 362 -0.91 -15.77 -14.14
CA HIS A 362 0.41 -16.42 -14.26
C HIS A 362 1.60 -15.42 -14.28
N LEU A 363 1.34 -14.12 -14.47
CA LEU A 363 2.36 -13.06 -14.46
C LEU A 363 2.53 -12.40 -13.08
N THR A 364 1.75 -12.80 -12.06
CA THR A 364 1.75 -12.19 -10.73
C THR A 364 3.15 -12.14 -10.10
N SER A 365 3.93 -13.22 -10.19
CA SER A 365 5.30 -13.22 -9.63
C SER A 365 6.21 -12.19 -10.28
N ARG A 366 6.09 -11.98 -11.61
CA ARG A 366 6.87 -10.95 -12.32
C ARG A 366 6.46 -9.54 -11.91
N ALA A 367 5.17 -9.31 -11.78
CA ALA A 367 4.64 -8.03 -11.31
C ALA A 367 5.12 -7.70 -9.90
N ILE A 368 5.05 -8.67 -8.98
CA ILE A 368 5.52 -8.53 -7.60
C ILE A 368 7.02 -8.22 -7.58
N VAL A 369 7.86 -8.98 -8.30
CA VAL A 369 9.31 -8.72 -8.35
C VAL A 369 9.62 -7.33 -8.90
N ALA A 370 8.99 -6.95 -10.02
CA ALA A 370 9.19 -5.62 -10.61
C ALA A 370 8.75 -4.50 -9.65
N HIS A 371 7.65 -4.71 -8.92
CA HIS A 371 7.12 -3.72 -8.00
C HIS A 371 7.92 -3.62 -6.69
N THR A 372 8.40 -4.76 -6.18
CA THR A 372 9.33 -4.78 -5.03
C THR A 372 10.58 -3.96 -5.32
N ILE A 373 11.20 -4.19 -6.49
CA ILE A 373 12.37 -3.40 -6.91
C ILE A 373 12.00 -1.91 -7.07
N GLY A 374 10.83 -1.61 -7.66
CA GLY A 374 10.35 -0.23 -7.80
C GLY A 374 10.21 0.49 -6.46
N GLY A 375 9.62 -0.15 -5.45
CA GLY A 375 9.48 0.44 -4.11
C GLY A 375 10.81 0.61 -3.37
N LEU A 376 11.75 -0.33 -3.53
CA LEU A 376 13.13 -0.14 -3.02
C LEU A 376 13.79 1.06 -3.68
N CYS A 377 13.69 1.18 -5.01
CA CYS A 377 14.21 2.36 -5.73
C CYS A 377 13.51 3.66 -5.32
N ALA A 378 12.21 3.61 -4.97
CA ALA A 378 11.50 4.77 -4.45
C ALA A 378 12.09 5.25 -3.12
N GLY A 379 12.36 4.32 -2.20
CA GLY A 379 12.98 4.63 -0.91
C GLY A 379 14.39 5.19 -1.07
N VAL A 380 15.24 4.56 -1.90
CA VAL A 380 16.58 5.06 -2.20
C VAL A 380 16.53 6.46 -2.82
N ALA A 381 15.64 6.66 -3.80
CA ALA A 381 15.50 7.97 -4.45
C ALA A 381 15.04 9.04 -3.45
N ALA A 382 14.08 8.72 -2.57
CA ALA A 382 13.63 9.64 -1.54
C ALA A 382 14.73 10.02 -0.56
N HIS A 383 15.53 9.04 -0.10
CA HIS A 383 16.70 9.29 0.73
C HIS A 383 17.71 10.23 0.06
N GLN A 384 18.11 9.93 -1.18
CA GLN A 384 19.07 10.74 -1.92
C GLN A 384 18.54 12.15 -2.20
N LEU A 385 17.26 12.26 -2.58
CA LEU A 385 16.63 13.57 -2.78
C LEU A 385 16.53 14.36 -1.47
N TYR A 386 16.28 13.69 -0.34
CA TYR A 386 16.25 14.36 0.96
C TYR A 386 17.63 14.90 1.36
N LEU A 387 18.71 14.17 1.10
CA LEU A 387 20.09 14.65 1.33
C LEU A 387 20.46 15.86 0.46
N LEU A 388 19.77 16.04 -0.69
CA LEU A 388 20.06 17.13 -1.62
C LEU A 388 19.17 18.37 -1.40
N LEU A 389 17.95 18.18 -0.93
CA LEU A 389 16.90 19.21 -0.92
C LEU A 389 16.31 19.49 0.47
N GLY A 390 16.56 18.61 1.44
CA GLY A 390 16.02 18.65 2.80
C GLY A 390 16.80 19.46 3.81
#